data_cb19d01216b3f367bdbbb6842f605710
#
_entry.id   cb19d01216b3f367bdbbb6842f605710
#
_cell.length_a   1.000
_cell.length_b   1.000
_cell.length_c   1.000
_cell.angle_alpha   90.00
_cell.angle_beta   90.00
_cell.angle_gamma   90.00
#
_symmetry.space_group_name_H-M   'P 1'
#
loop_
_entity.id
_entity.type
_entity.pdbx_description
1 polymer ?
#
loop_
_entity_poly.entity_id
_entity_poly.type
_entity_poly.pdbx_seq_one_letter_code
_entity_poly.pdbx_strand_id
1 'polypeptide(L)'
;MNGKLIIFSAPSGSGKTTIVRELLKHYPQFEFSISATSRAPRGVEQNGVDYYFLTQEEFASKVASDSFVEWEEVYAGTCYGTLKSEMERIWSKGNVIIFDVDVMGGISLKRIFGEKACSIFIMPPSIAELQKRLEGRGTDTAEVIAKRVAKAEFEISKAPEFDHQVINDDLATAVTDTRAIIDAFLKK
;
A
#
# COMPACT_ATOMS: atom_id res chain seq x y z
N MET A 1 3.45 17.66 11.12
CA MET A 1 3.45 16.21 10.89
C MET A 1 4.79 15.63 11.30
N ASN A 2 4.86 14.90 12.41
CA ASN A 2 6.13 14.52 13.06
C ASN A 2 6.20 13.03 13.44
N GLY A 3 5.95 12.12 12.51
CA GLY A 3 6.06 10.70 12.77
C GLY A 3 6.70 9.94 11.62
N LYS A 4 7.14 8.73 11.88
CA LYS A 4 7.65 7.80 10.87
C LYS A 4 6.50 7.08 10.17
N LEU A 5 6.71 6.67 8.94
CA LEU A 5 5.77 5.87 8.18
C LEU A 5 6.50 4.84 7.31
N ILE A 6 5.83 3.74 7.03
CA ILE A 6 6.32 2.66 6.19
C ILE A 6 5.34 2.47 5.04
N ILE A 7 5.86 2.44 3.84
CA ILE A 7 5.10 2.29 2.61
C ILE A 7 5.39 0.93 2.02
N PHE A 8 4.35 0.12 1.88
CA PHE A 8 4.42 -1.16 1.16
C PHE A 8 3.74 -1.04 -0.19
N SER A 9 4.43 -1.48 -1.22
CA SER A 9 3.86 -1.63 -2.54
C SER A 9 4.30 -2.94 -3.18
N ALA A 10 3.48 -3.47 -4.08
CA ALA A 10 3.76 -4.73 -4.74
C ALA A 10 2.79 -4.98 -5.89
N PRO A 11 3.16 -5.76 -6.89
CA PRO A 11 2.20 -6.32 -7.85
C PRO A 11 1.18 -7.24 -7.15
N SER A 12 -0.02 -7.28 -7.70
CA SER A 12 -1.06 -8.21 -7.22
C SER A 12 -0.55 -9.66 -7.29
N GLY A 13 -0.59 -10.38 -6.18
CA GLY A 13 -0.10 -11.77 -6.11
C GLY A 13 1.31 -11.93 -5.54
N SER A 14 2.04 -10.86 -5.26
CA SER A 14 3.40 -10.92 -4.68
C SER A 14 3.44 -11.35 -3.21
N GLY A 15 2.29 -11.44 -2.52
CA GLY A 15 2.23 -11.84 -1.12
C GLY A 15 2.38 -10.69 -0.10
N LYS A 16 2.32 -9.43 -0.53
CA LYS A 16 2.41 -8.22 0.31
C LYS A 16 1.53 -8.31 1.57
N THR A 17 0.24 -8.57 1.40
CA THR A 17 -0.72 -8.65 2.51
C THR A 17 -0.33 -9.68 3.56
N THR A 18 0.22 -10.83 3.14
CA THR A 18 0.68 -11.88 4.04
C THR A 18 1.88 -11.41 4.85
N ILE A 19 2.89 -10.82 4.19
CA ILE A 19 4.07 -10.25 4.86
C ILE A 19 3.64 -9.19 5.88
N VAL A 20 2.81 -8.23 5.46
CA VAL A 20 2.39 -7.13 6.33
C VAL A 20 1.61 -7.64 7.55
N ARG A 21 0.75 -8.65 7.38
CA ARG A 21 0.05 -9.28 8.51
C ARG A 21 0.99 -9.95 9.50
N GLU A 22 2.05 -10.61 9.02
CA GLU A 22 3.07 -11.20 9.91
C GLU A 22 3.84 -10.10 10.65
N LEU A 23 4.18 -9.00 9.98
CA LEU A 23 4.86 -7.86 10.61
C LEU A 23 4.04 -7.22 11.74
N LEU A 24 2.74 -7.04 11.54
CA LEU A 24 1.84 -6.46 12.56
C LEU A 24 1.82 -7.26 13.87
N LYS A 25 2.11 -8.56 13.84
CA LYS A 25 2.24 -9.37 15.06
C LYS A 25 3.46 -8.99 15.90
N HIS A 26 4.47 -8.40 15.29
CA HIS A 26 5.75 -8.04 15.94
C HIS A 26 5.85 -6.56 16.31
N TYR A 27 5.02 -5.71 15.71
CA TYR A 27 5.07 -4.25 15.89
C TYR A 27 3.69 -3.72 16.34
N PRO A 28 3.37 -3.80 17.64
CA PRO A 28 2.07 -3.35 18.15
C PRO A 28 1.80 -1.84 17.96
N GLN A 29 2.86 -1.05 17.72
CA GLN A 29 2.79 0.37 17.40
C GLN A 29 2.50 0.67 15.93
N PHE A 30 2.35 -0.34 15.08
CA PHE A 30 1.99 -0.14 13.66
C PHE A 30 0.48 -0.03 13.49
N GLU A 31 0.05 0.94 12.73
CA GLU A 31 -1.36 1.14 12.42
C GLU A 31 -1.53 1.48 10.93
N PHE A 32 -2.47 0.79 10.28
CA PHE A 32 -2.78 1.09 8.89
C PHE A 32 -3.42 2.45 8.73
N SER A 33 -3.00 3.17 7.70
CA SER A 33 -3.73 4.32 7.18
C SER A 33 -4.93 3.83 6.37
N ILE A 34 -6.10 4.28 6.75
CA ILE A 34 -7.33 4.01 6.01
C ILE A 34 -7.46 5.05 4.90
N SER A 35 -7.41 4.60 3.64
CA SER A 35 -7.57 5.48 2.49
C SER A 35 -9.02 5.94 2.33
N ALA A 36 -9.22 7.13 1.80
CA ALA A 36 -10.51 7.58 1.32
C ALA A 36 -10.72 7.20 -0.16
N THR A 37 -11.95 6.97 -0.54
CA THR A 37 -12.33 6.70 -1.94
C THR A 37 -13.68 7.27 -2.28
N SER A 38 -13.85 7.68 -3.56
CA SER A 38 -15.14 8.17 -4.09
C SER A 38 -16.03 7.07 -4.66
N ARG A 39 -15.59 5.79 -4.65
CA ARG A 39 -16.44 4.68 -5.05
C ARG A 39 -17.34 4.19 -3.93
N ALA A 40 -18.44 3.58 -4.28
CA ALA A 40 -19.30 2.88 -3.33
C ALA A 40 -18.60 1.65 -2.70
N PRO A 41 -18.96 1.26 -1.46
CA PRO A 41 -18.53 0.02 -0.84
C PRO A 41 -18.88 -1.21 -1.70
N ARG A 42 -18.04 -2.25 -1.64
CA ARG A 42 -18.25 -3.53 -2.31
C ARG A 42 -18.46 -4.63 -1.28
N GLY A 43 -19.51 -5.43 -1.46
CA GLY A 43 -19.76 -6.57 -0.58
C GLY A 43 -19.89 -6.17 0.88
N VAL A 44 -18.98 -6.66 1.70
CA VAL A 44 -18.97 -6.46 3.16
C VAL A 44 -18.04 -5.34 3.64
N GLU A 45 -17.49 -4.54 2.73
CA GLU A 45 -16.62 -3.43 3.10
C GLU A 45 -17.33 -2.42 4.01
N GLN A 46 -16.61 -1.94 5.03
CA GLN A 46 -17.14 -1.05 6.07
C GLN A 46 -16.46 0.31 6.04
N ASN A 47 -17.27 1.37 6.16
CA ASN A 47 -16.76 2.73 6.25
C ASN A 47 -15.93 2.93 7.52
N GLY A 48 -14.74 3.55 7.37
CA GLY A 48 -13.82 3.79 8.47
C GLY A 48 -13.04 2.55 8.93
N VAL A 49 -13.18 1.43 8.23
CA VAL A 49 -12.44 0.18 8.44
C VAL A 49 -11.64 -0.19 7.20
N ASP A 50 -12.33 -0.41 6.07
CA ASP A 50 -11.68 -0.74 4.81
C ASP A 50 -11.29 0.51 4.05
N TYR A 51 -12.19 1.47 3.97
CA TYR A 51 -12.02 2.80 3.39
C TYR A 51 -12.87 3.83 4.11
N TYR A 52 -12.53 5.11 3.96
CA TYR A 52 -13.47 6.21 4.13
C TYR A 52 -14.22 6.40 2.81
N PHE A 53 -15.45 5.89 2.73
CA PHE A 53 -16.28 6.02 1.54
C PHE A 53 -16.93 7.40 1.50
N LEU A 54 -16.60 8.18 0.48
CA LEU A 54 -17.08 9.53 0.24
C LEU A 54 -17.91 9.55 -1.04
N THR A 55 -18.86 10.48 -1.15
CA THR A 55 -19.43 10.78 -2.46
C THR A 55 -18.41 11.51 -3.33
N GLN A 56 -18.68 11.64 -4.64
CA GLN A 56 -17.81 12.40 -5.54
C GLN A 56 -17.72 13.88 -5.11
N GLU A 57 -18.85 14.45 -4.68
CA GLU A 57 -18.94 15.83 -4.21
C GLU A 57 -18.16 16.02 -2.90
N GLU A 58 -18.28 15.10 -1.95
CA GLU A 58 -17.51 15.12 -0.70
C GLU A 58 -16.01 15.00 -0.96
N PHE A 59 -15.62 14.10 -1.88
CA PHE A 59 -14.20 13.94 -2.25
C PHE A 59 -13.66 15.22 -2.88
N ALA A 60 -14.38 15.79 -3.85
CA ALA A 60 -14.00 17.04 -4.51
C ALA A 60 -13.92 18.22 -3.52
N SER A 61 -14.86 18.32 -2.58
CA SER A 61 -14.83 19.32 -1.50
C SER A 61 -13.59 19.19 -0.62
N LYS A 62 -13.18 17.94 -0.28
CA LYS A 62 -11.97 17.68 0.49
C LYS A 62 -10.69 17.99 -0.29
N VAL A 63 -10.68 17.78 -1.61
CA VAL A 63 -9.59 18.22 -2.49
C VAL A 63 -9.49 19.74 -2.47
N ALA A 64 -10.59 20.44 -2.66
CA ALA A 64 -10.63 21.91 -2.67
C ALA A 64 -10.21 22.54 -1.33
N SER A 65 -10.48 21.85 -0.21
CA SER A 65 -10.06 22.28 1.14
C SER A 65 -8.67 21.79 1.55
N ASP A 66 -7.87 21.27 0.61
CA ASP A 66 -6.51 20.75 0.87
C ASP A 66 -6.45 19.71 2.02
N SER A 67 -7.49 18.87 2.13
CA SER A 67 -7.62 17.88 3.20
C SER A 67 -6.84 16.59 2.95
N PHE A 68 -6.34 16.38 1.73
CA PHE A 68 -5.55 15.21 1.37
C PHE A 68 -4.05 15.48 1.46
N VAL A 69 -3.29 14.45 1.79
CA VAL A 69 -1.84 14.39 1.65
C VAL A 69 -1.46 14.15 0.19
N GLU A 70 -2.15 13.19 -0.43
CA GLU A 70 -2.11 12.85 -1.84
C GLU A 70 -3.46 12.27 -2.24
N TRP A 71 -3.79 12.35 -3.51
CA TRP A 71 -4.94 11.69 -4.10
C TRP A 71 -4.71 11.48 -5.60
N GLU A 72 -5.40 10.48 -6.16
CA GLU A 72 -5.31 10.12 -7.58
C GLU A 72 -6.67 9.62 -8.09
N GLU A 73 -6.98 9.96 -9.34
CA GLU A 73 -8.08 9.35 -10.08
C GLU A 73 -7.56 8.08 -10.77
N VAL A 74 -7.84 6.91 -10.18
CA VAL A 74 -7.33 5.61 -10.67
C VAL A 74 -8.15 5.06 -11.82
N TYR A 75 -9.46 5.35 -11.83
CA TYR A 75 -10.39 5.06 -12.92
C TYR A 75 -11.32 6.25 -13.09
N ALA A 76 -11.87 6.44 -14.29
CA ALA A 76 -12.79 7.55 -14.57
C ALA A 76 -13.90 7.68 -13.50
N GLY A 77 -13.90 8.79 -12.78
CA GLY A 77 -14.81 9.07 -11.67
C GLY A 77 -14.51 8.35 -10.36
N THR A 78 -13.41 7.58 -10.27
CA THR A 78 -13.05 6.88 -9.03
C THR A 78 -11.71 7.36 -8.51
N CYS A 79 -11.77 8.11 -7.43
CA CYS A 79 -10.60 8.66 -6.76
C CYS A 79 -10.26 7.89 -5.49
N TYR A 80 -8.98 7.87 -5.16
CA TYR A 80 -8.43 7.39 -3.89
C TYR A 80 -7.47 8.42 -3.33
N GLY A 81 -7.31 8.47 -2.02
CA GLY A 81 -6.37 9.40 -1.41
C GLY A 81 -6.20 9.19 0.09
N THR A 82 -5.15 9.80 0.63
CA THR A 82 -4.81 9.76 2.05
C THR A 82 -5.21 11.07 2.71
N LEU A 83 -6.12 10.99 3.69
CA LEU A 83 -6.53 12.17 4.46
C LEU A 83 -5.45 12.60 5.46
N LYS A 84 -5.20 13.90 5.56
CA LYS A 84 -4.31 14.49 6.58
C LYS A 84 -4.77 14.13 8.00
N SER A 85 -6.08 14.15 8.24
CA SER A 85 -6.69 13.78 9.54
C SER A 85 -6.42 12.32 9.93
N GLU A 86 -6.32 11.40 8.97
CA GLU A 86 -6.00 10.01 9.23
C GLU A 86 -4.56 9.85 9.74
N MET A 87 -3.62 10.57 9.15
CA MET A 87 -2.24 10.59 9.62
C MET A 87 -2.11 11.19 11.02
N GLU A 88 -2.82 12.29 11.28
CA GLU A 88 -2.87 12.92 12.60
C GLU A 88 -3.46 11.98 13.65
N ARG A 89 -4.51 11.25 13.30
CA ARG A 89 -5.14 10.25 14.16
C ARG A 89 -4.14 9.18 14.62
N ILE A 90 -3.32 8.67 13.71
CA ILE A 90 -2.34 7.61 14.00
C ILE A 90 -1.15 8.19 14.78
N TRP A 91 -0.58 9.29 14.33
CA TRP A 91 0.58 9.90 15.00
C TRP A 91 0.28 10.47 16.37
N SER A 92 -0.96 10.94 16.63
CA SER A 92 -1.36 11.40 17.97
C SER A 92 -1.31 10.30 19.05
N LYS A 93 -1.37 9.03 18.64
CA LYS A 93 -1.20 7.85 19.50
C LYS A 93 0.27 7.45 19.67
N GLY A 94 1.21 8.12 19.01
CA GLY A 94 2.62 7.73 18.95
C GLY A 94 2.89 6.54 18.01
N ASN A 95 1.92 6.17 17.18
CA ASN A 95 2.02 5.03 16.28
C ASN A 95 2.78 5.37 14.98
N VAL A 96 3.34 4.33 14.36
CA VAL A 96 3.95 4.37 13.03
C VAL A 96 2.88 4.03 11.99
N ILE A 97 2.77 4.86 10.96
CA ILE A 97 1.78 4.64 9.90
C ILE A 97 2.27 3.57 8.95
N ILE A 98 1.40 2.63 8.61
CA ILE A 98 1.60 1.67 7.52
C ILE A 98 0.70 2.04 6.35
N PHE A 99 1.30 2.21 5.18
CA PHE A 99 0.61 2.36 3.92
C PHE A 99 0.68 1.06 3.11
N ASP A 100 -0.47 0.56 2.70
CA ASP A 100 -0.62 -0.50 1.70
C ASP A 100 -1.25 0.13 0.45
N VAL A 101 -0.40 0.61 -0.46
CA VAL A 101 -0.81 1.41 -1.61
C VAL A 101 -0.30 0.81 -2.92
N ASP A 102 -0.86 1.27 -4.03
CA ASP A 102 -0.31 0.97 -5.34
C ASP A 102 1.06 1.65 -5.55
N VAL A 103 1.71 1.32 -6.65
CA VAL A 103 3.09 1.74 -6.93
C VAL A 103 3.20 3.26 -7.06
N MET A 104 2.27 3.90 -7.75
CA MET A 104 2.33 5.36 -7.98
C MET A 104 2.04 6.14 -6.70
N GLY A 105 1.05 5.68 -5.90
CA GLY A 105 0.78 6.21 -4.57
C GLY A 105 1.98 6.08 -3.64
N GLY A 106 2.66 4.92 -3.68
CA GLY A 106 3.88 4.67 -2.89
C GLY A 106 5.02 5.64 -3.24
N ILE A 107 5.27 5.84 -4.53
CA ILE A 107 6.27 6.80 -5.01
C ILE A 107 5.91 8.23 -4.61
N SER A 108 4.64 8.62 -4.74
CA SER A 108 4.16 9.94 -4.35
C SER A 108 4.33 10.19 -2.85
N LEU A 109 3.92 9.25 -2.01
CA LEU A 109 4.11 9.33 -0.55
C LEU A 109 5.60 9.43 -0.18
N LYS A 110 6.46 8.60 -0.80
CA LYS A 110 7.91 8.67 -0.56
C LYS A 110 8.48 10.04 -0.91
N ARG A 111 8.05 10.62 -2.03
CA ARG A 111 8.49 11.97 -2.44
C ARG A 111 8.06 13.05 -1.45
N ILE A 112 6.83 12.96 -0.93
CA ILE A 112 6.28 13.93 0.04
C ILE A 112 6.99 13.84 1.39
N PHE A 113 7.25 12.63 1.89
CA PHE A 113 7.76 12.42 3.25
C PHE A 113 9.28 12.25 3.36
N GLY A 114 9.96 12.01 2.24
CA GLY A 114 11.42 11.90 2.20
C GLY A 114 11.97 10.87 3.19
N GLU A 115 12.85 11.32 4.08
CA GLU A 115 13.52 10.46 5.08
C GLU A 115 12.60 9.98 6.22
N LYS A 116 11.43 10.59 6.40
CA LYS A 116 10.42 10.12 7.37
C LYS A 116 9.70 8.86 6.89
N ALA A 117 9.82 8.53 5.61
CA ALA A 117 9.21 7.37 4.98
C ALA A 117 10.26 6.31 4.64
N CYS A 118 9.97 5.06 5.00
CA CYS A 118 10.66 3.88 4.49
C CYS A 118 9.76 3.20 3.46
N SER A 119 10.15 3.21 2.19
CA SER A 119 9.38 2.58 1.11
C SER A 119 9.96 1.22 0.75
N ILE A 120 9.11 0.19 0.76
CA ILE A 120 9.49 -1.21 0.56
C ILE A 120 8.62 -1.79 -0.56
N PHE A 121 9.27 -2.26 -1.61
CA PHE A 121 8.62 -2.94 -2.72
C PHE A 121 8.76 -4.46 -2.56
N ILE A 122 7.63 -5.18 -2.47
CA ILE A 122 7.62 -6.63 -2.38
C ILE A 122 7.60 -7.23 -3.78
N MET A 123 8.69 -7.89 -4.15
CA MET A 123 8.88 -8.51 -5.45
C MET A 123 8.42 -9.97 -5.44
N PRO A 124 7.73 -10.46 -6.48
CA PRO A 124 7.67 -11.90 -6.72
C PRO A 124 9.05 -12.39 -7.17
N PRO A 125 9.38 -13.67 -7.01
CA PRO A 125 10.65 -14.23 -7.49
C PRO A 125 10.77 -14.18 -9.02
N SER A 126 9.66 -14.26 -9.74
CA SER A 126 9.57 -14.09 -11.19
C SER A 126 8.13 -13.77 -11.63
N ILE A 127 7.98 -13.25 -12.84
CA ILE A 127 6.66 -13.07 -13.48
C ILE A 127 5.93 -14.41 -13.65
N ALA A 128 6.66 -15.47 -14.02
CA ALA A 128 6.08 -16.80 -14.18
C ALA A 128 5.51 -17.33 -12.85
N GLU A 129 6.21 -17.11 -11.74
CA GLU A 129 5.73 -17.51 -10.42
C GLU A 129 4.53 -16.65 -9.97
N LEU A 130 4.55 -15.35 -10.27
CA LEU A 130 3.41 -14.48 -10.02
C LEU A 130 2.16 -14.96 -10.76
N GLN A 131 2.30 -15.33 -12.04
CA GLN A 131 1.20 -15.87 -12.83
C GLN A 131 0.63 -17.13 -12.21
N LYS A 132 1.48 -18.11 -11.82
CA LYS A 132 1.04 -19.34 -11.12
C LYS A 132 0.27 -19.04 -9.84
N ARG A 133 0.75 -18.06 -9.04
CA ARG A 133 0.06 -17.64 -7.81
C ARG A 133 -1.31 -17.02 -8.08
N LEU A 134 -1.45 -16.28 -9.17
CA LEU A 134 -2.74 -15.72 -9.59
C LEU A 134 -3.70 -16.82 -10.08
N GLU A 135 -3.23 -17.75 -10.89
CA GLU A 135 -3.99 -18.92 -11.36
C GLU A 135 -4.44 -19.81 -10.20
N GLY A 136 -3.55 -20.06 -9.23
CA GLY A 136 -3.83 -20.90 -8.05
C GLY A 136 -4.90 -20.35 -7.11
N ARG A 137 -5.28 -19.07 -7.21
CA ARG A 137 -6.40 -18.50 -6.44
C ARG A 137 -7.77 -18.95 -6.94
N GLY A 138 -7.87 -19.34 -8.22
CA GLY A 138 -9.12 -19.82 -8.82
C GLY A 138 -10.26 -18.79 -8.90
N THR A 139 -9.97 -17.52 -8.64
CA THR A 139 -10.98 -16.44 -8.58
C THR A 139 -11.08 -15.62 -9.86
N ASP A 140 -10.06 -15.67 -10.70
CA ASP A 140 -9.93 -14.84 -11.89
C ASP A 140 -9.96 -15.68 -13.18
N THR A 141 -10.50 -15.10 -14.25
CA THR A 141 -10.42 -15.70 -15.58
C THR A 141 -9.03 -15.53 -16.18
N ALA A 142 -8.67 -16.33 -17.17
CA ALA A 142 -7.39 -16.23 -17.88
C ALA A 142 -7.14 -14.83 -18.45
N GLU A 143 -8.17 -14.16 -18.95
CA GLU A 143 -8.07 -12.80 -19.47
C GLU A 143 -7.74 -11.78 -18.36
N VAL A 144 -8.36 -11.91 -17.19
CA VAL A 144 -8.08 -11.07 -16.03
C VAL A 144 -6.66 -11.30 -15.53
N ILE A 145 -6.20 -12.55 -15.50
CA ILE A 145 -4.82 -12.91 -15.11
C ILE A 145 -3.82 -12.27 -16.07
N ALA A 146 -4.04 -12.36 -17.39
CA ALA A 146 -3.17 -11.73 -18.39
C ALA A 146 -3.05 -10.20 -18.19
N LYS A 147 -4.15 -9.51 -17.92
CA LYS A 147 -4.15 -8.07 -17.60
C LYS A 147 -3.37 -7.77 -16.32
N ARG A 148 -3.50 -8.60 -15.28
CA ARG A 148 -2.75 -8.45 -14.02
C ARG A 148 -1.26 -8.68 -14.20
N VAL A 149 -0.87 -9.67 -15.02
CA VAL A 149 0.55 -9.95 -15.35
C VAL A 149 1.16 -8.76 -16.09
N ALA A 150 0.49 -8.24 -17.13
CA ALA A 150 0.96 -7.06 -17.85
C ALA A 150 1.11 -5.83 -16.95
N LYS A 151 0.14 -5.62 -16.02
CA LYS A 151 0.25 -4.55 -15.03
C LYS A 151 1.43 -4.78 -14.09
N ALA A 152 1.68 -6.03 -13.66
CA ALA A 152 2.78 -6.39 -12.77
C ALA A 152 4.14 -6.10 -13.38
N GLU A 153 4.33 -6.31 -14.68
CA GLU A 153 5.57 -5.94 -15.37
C GLU A 153 5.85 -4.44 -15.29
N PHE A 154 4.81 -3.61 -15.51
CA PHE A 154 4.92 -2.17 -15.32
C PHE A 154 5.25 -1.81 -13.85
N GLU A 155 4.54 -2.39 -12.89
CA GLU A 155 4.75 -2.12 -11.46
C GLU A 155 6.17 -2.52 -11.02
N ILE A 156 6.68 -3.67 -11.47
CA ILE A 156 8.05 -4.14 -11.19
C ILE A 156 9.09 -3.20 -11.80
N SER A 157 8.84 -2.63 -12.99
CA SER A 157 9.76 -1.66 -13.59
C SER A 157 9.98 -0.41 -12.73
N LYS A 158 9.05 -0.13 -11.80
CA LYS A 158 9.09 0.98 -10.85
C LYS A 158 9.74 0.62 -9.50
N ALA A 159 10.05 -0.64 -9.25
CA ALA A 159 10.68 -1.07 -8.01
C ALA A 159 11.96 -0.30 -7.65
N PRO A 160 12.83 0.13 -8.60
CA PRO A 160 14.01 0.94 -8.28
C PRO A 160 13.70 2.33 -7.68
N GLU A 161 12.47 2.81 -7.75
CA GLU A 161 12.06 4.08 -7.14
C GLU A 161 11.75 3.95 -5.64
N PHE A 162 11.78 2.72 -5.09
CA PHE A 162 11.61 2.44 -3.67
C PHE A 162 12.96 2.30 -2.96
N ASP A 163 12.99 2.63 -1.66
CA ASP A 163 14.23 2.53 -0.86
C ASP A 163 14.75 1.10 -0.76
N HIS A 164 13.83 0.13 -0.68
CA HIS A 164 14.15 -1.28 -0.51
C HIS A 164 13.27 -2.17 -1.38
N GLN A 165 13.87 -3.27 -1.85
CA GLN A 165 13.19 -4.32 -2.58
C GLN A 165 13.37 -5.64 -1.83
N VAL A 166 12.27 -6.34 -1.55
CA VAL A 166 12.27 -7.64 -0.86
C VAL A 166 11.66 -8.68 -1.78
N ILE A 167 12.41 -9.72 -2.08
CA ILE A 167 11.93 -10.84 -2.91
C ILE A 167 11.16 -11.81 -2.02
N ASN A 168 9.88 -12.04 -2.33
CA ASN A 168 9.03 -13.01 -1.65
C ASN A 168 9.01 -14.35 -2.39
N ASP A 169 10.12 -15.06 -2.31
CA ASP A 169 10.23 -16.46 -2.72
C ASP A 169 9.82 -17.37 -1.56
N ASP A 170 10.47 -17.23 -0.44
CA ASP A 170 10.11 -17.86 0.84
C ASP A 170 9.56 -16.80 1.80
N LEU A 171 8.39 -17.07 2.37
CA LEU A 171 7.69 -16.11 3.24
C LEU A 171 8.49 -15.78 4.51
N ALA A 172 9.10 -16.78 5.15
CA ALA A 172 9.81 -16.57 6.41
C ALA A 172 11.06 -15.72 6.21
N THR A 173 11.77 -15.94 5.10
CA THR A 173 12.91 -15.13 4.68
C THR A 173 12.48 -13.70 4.37
N ALA A 174 11.43 -13.52 3.55
CA ALA A 174 10.93 -12.20 3.19
C ALA A 174 10.45 -11.39 4.41
N VAL A 175 9.81 -12.02 5.38
CA VAL A 175 9.42 -11.39 6.66
C VAL A 175 10.66 -10.98 7.46
N THR A 176 11.66 -11.84 7.54
CA THR A 176 12.92 -11.56 8.27
C THR A 176 13.67 -10.38 7.65
N ASP A 177 13.82 -10.37 6.33
CA ASP A 177 14.49 -9.28 5.61
C ASP A 177 13.74 -7.96 5.78
N THR A 178 12.40 -8.01 5.66
CA THR A 178 11.55 -6.81 5.85
C THR A 178 11.68 -6.28 7.29
N ARG A 179 11.73 -7.15 8.29
CA ARG A 179 11.96 -6.75 9.69
C ARG A 179 13.29 -6.07 9.88
N ALA A 180 14.37 -6.61 9.32
CA ALA A 180 15.72 -6.01 9.42
C ALA A 180 15.73 -4.58 8.83
N ILE A 181 15.07 -4.37 7.69
CA ILE A 181 14.93 -3.04 7.08
C ILE A 181 14.16 -2.08 8.01
N ILE A 182 13.02 -2.52 8.53
CA ILE A 182 12.17 -1.73 9.42
C ILE A 182 12.90 -1.37 10.70
N ASP A 183 13.56 -2.34 11.35
CA ASP A 183 14.30 -2.12 12.60
C ASP A 183 15.44 -1.12 12.40
N ALA A 184 16.15 -1.18 11.28
CA ALA A 184 17.17 -0.21 10.92
C ALA A 184 16.59 1.20 10.70
N PHE A 185 15.45 1.29 10.05
CA PHE A 185 14.75 2.57 9.84
C PHE A 185 14.24 3.17 11.14
N LEU A 186 13.65 2.36 12.03
CA LEU A 186 13.09 2.85 13.29
C LEU A 186 14.14 3.37 14.27
N LYS A 187 15.40 2.92 14.16
CA LYS A 187 16.53 3.35 15.00
C LYS A 187 17.13 4.70 14.58
N LYS A 188 16.89 5.17 13.36
CA LYS A 188 17.30 6.49 12.89
C LYS A 188 16.43 7.58 13.50
#